data_db8e24170a4a783d234b19617e40a894
#
_entry.id   db8e24170a4a783d234b19617e40a894
#
_cell.length_a   1.000
_cell.length_b   1.000
_cell.length_c   1.000
_cell.angle_alpha   90.00
_cell.angle_beta   90.00
_cell.angle_gamma   90.00
#
_symmetry.space_group_name_H-M   'P 1'
#
loop_
_entity.id
_entity.type
_entity.pdbx_description
1 polymer ?
#
loop_
_entity_poly.entity_id
_entity_poly.type
_entity_poly.pdbx_seq_one_letter_code
_entity_poly.pdbx_strand_id
1 'polypeptide(L)'
;MKKSEKNVSKRSLSVKIAGISLAVMLAGISSYCTGLYDVAAKDDDVVTLRVCNWEEYIDEGGWDDDETIELPEGDIIGVNPLYKDFEQWYYDTYHRKVKVEYSCFGTNEELYNMLSLGNEYDIVCPSEYMIMKLMAENQLVPFSDAFFDESIDENYYIKGVSPFIRNTFETNEINGEAWSKYAAGYMWGVTGIVYNPQIVSREDASTWNILTNDKYFRRVTIKDNVRDAYFAAVGAIKEDLLTSDSFINAPDYSRRLVEEMNDLSPETLEKALDYLQKSRDNVYSFETDSGKADMMSGRVVAGYQWSGDAVYTMDQAEEDDFYLNFAVPKESTNLYFDGWVMLKKGIRDDAEKQQAAEAFINFISRPDNAVRNMYYIGYTSVISGGDDNTVFDYLDYNYGVDEDVDLSEDVDLSEDVDLSEDEDLSEDVNLSEDVDLFEDVDPSKDVDLSEDVGLSEDENPSETVDISETVKNMGKDDTPETVEGIDADDESDDELDAKNMMEYPLGYFFSGDADDPDYVLITDREQAERQLGAQYPSDDVMNRSAIMRYFDTEENAAVNRMWIEVRCYNIKNVPVYIWIVTALAVVAAIAVLIRGKIVERSMKKK
;
A
#
# COMPACT_ATOMS: atom_id res chain seq x y z
N MET A 1 3.44 -26.34 -18.94
CA MET A 1 2.35 -26.05 -19.90
C MET A 1 0.93 -26.22 -19.37
N LYS A 2 0.62 -27.11 -18.43
CA LYS A 2 -0.77 -27.25 -17.90
C LYS A 2 -1.10 -26.34 -16.69
N LYS A 3 -0.12 -25.88 -15.91
CA LYS A 3 -0.32 -24.95 -14.80
C LYS A 3 -0.38 -23.48 -15.24
N SER A 4 0.37 -23.08 -16.26
CA SER A 4 0.25 -21.73 -16.88
C SER A 4 -1.19 -21.39 -17.30
N GLU A 5 -1.97 -22.42 -17.71
CA GLU A 5 -3.38 -22.21 -18.03
C GLU A 5 -4.29 -22.16 -16.77
N LYS A 6 -3.87 -22.76 -15.63
CA LYS A 6 -4.64 -22.68 -14.38
C LYS A 6 -4.45 -21.36 -13.63
N ASN A 7 -3.26 -20.77 -13.67
CA ASN A 7 -3.00 -19.48 -13.01
C ASN A 7 -3.66 -18.30 -13.72
N VAL A 8 -3.86 -18.34 -15.03
CA VAL A 8 -4.55 -17.27 -15.79
C VAL A 8 -6.05 -17.18 -15.44
N SER A 9 -6.66 -18.26 -14.94
CA SER A 9 -8.09 -18.27 -14.53
C SER A 9 -8.33 -17.63 -13.16
N LYS A 10 -7.31 -17.44 -12.32
CA LYS A 10 -7.48 -17.17 -10.89
C LYS A 10 -7.76 -15.70 -10.52
N ARG A 11 -7.65 -14.73 -11.43
CA ARG A 11 -7.62 -13.31 -11.05
C ARG A 11 -8.52 -12.37 -11.87
N SER A 12 -9.65 -12.82 -12.39
CA SER A 12 -10.54 -11.98 -13.21
C SER A 12 -11.42 -10.97 -12.43
N LEU A 13 -11.26 -10.89 -11.11
CA LEU A 13 -12.11 -10.09 -10.20
C LEU A 13 -11.92 -8.56 -10.37
N SER A 14 -10.72 -8.12 -10.68
CA SER A 14 -10.29 -6.73 -10.58
C SER A 14 -10.88 -5.79 -11.62
N VAL A 15 -11.24 -6.26 -12.79
CA VAL A 15 -11.81 -5.39 -13.86
C VAL A 15 -13.25 -4.95 -13.55
N LYS A 16 -13.97 -5.71 -12.73
CA LYS A 16 -15.37 -5.36 -12.37
C LYS A 16 -15.45 -4.33 -11.23
N ILE A 17 -14.43 -4.27 -10.36
CA ILE A 17 -14.43 -3.37 -9.18
C ILE A 17 -14.26 -1.91 -9.59
N ALA A 18 -13.41 -1.59 -10.57
CA ALA A 18 -13.24 -0.21 -11.07
C ALA A 18 -14.53 0.39 -11.68
N GLY A 19 -15.44 -0.46 -12.16
CA GLY A 19 -16.76 -0.02 -12.68
C GLY A 19 -17.79 0.25 -11.58
N ILE A 20 -17.68 -0.41 -10.43
CA ILE A 20 -18.63 -0.32 -9.33
C ILE A 20 -18.35 0.91 -8.44
N SER A 21 -17.08 1.25 -8.21
CA SER A 21 -16.67 2.42 -7.42
C SER A 21 -17.21 3.73 -7.98
N LEU A 22 -17.28 3.86 -9.31
CA LEU A 22 -17.85 5.06 -9.95
C LEU A 22 -19.39 5.13 -9.83
N ALA A 23 -20.07 3.99 -9.74
CA ALA A 23 -21.53 3.93 -9.58
C ALA A 23 -21.96 4.21 -8.13
N VAL A 24 -21.17 3.83 -7.13
CA VAL A 24 -21.43 4.08 -5.71
C VAL A 24 -21.22 5.55 -5.35
N MET A 25 -20.22 6.23 -5.95
CA MET A 25 -20.05 7.69 -5.78
C MET A 25 -21.24 8.51 -6.31
N LEU A 26 -21.92 8.06 -7.34
CA LEU A 26 -23.09 8.75 -7.90
C LEU A 26 -24.40 8.43 -7.12
N ALA A 27 -24.46 7.31 -6.43
CA ALA A 27 -25.61 6.94 -5.58
C ALA A 27 -25.56 7.61 -4.20
N GLY A 28 -24.38 7.89 -3.65
CA GLY A 28 -24.21 8.53 -2.34
C GLY A 28 -24.71 9.97 -2.27
N ILE A 29 -24.74 10.69 -3.40
CA ILE A 29 -25.19 12.11 -3.45
C ILE A 29 -26.72 12.22 -3.49
N SER A 30 -27.44 11.17 -3.84
CA SER A 30 -28.93 11.19 -3.94
C SER A 30 -29.64 10.82 -2.64
N SER A 31 -28.95 10.30 -1.62
CA SER A 31 -29.61 9.80 -0.38
C SER A 31 -29.67 10.82 0.75
N TYR A 32 -29.16 12.05 0.55
CA TYR A 32 -29.10 13.08 1.60
C TYR A 32 -30.39 13.90 1.77
N CYS A 33 -31.45 13.63 1.05
CA CYS A 33 -32.67 14.45 1.02
C CYS A 33 -33.99 13.73 1.30
N THR A 34 -34.04 12.63 2.08
CA THR A 34 -35.32 12.16 2.62
C THR A 34 -35.15 11.68 4.05
N GLY A 35 -35.21 12.64 4.98
CA GLY A 35 -35.41 12.33 6.39
C GLY A 35 -36.81 11.79 6.62
N LEU A 36 -36.95 10.49 6.75
CA LEU A 36 -38.04 9.85 7.47
C LEU A 36 -37.40 9.06 8.59
N TYR A 37 -37.48 9.59 9.80
CA TYR A 37 -37.20 8.83 11.01
C TYR A 37 -38.21 7.68 11.09
N ASP A 38 -37.80 6.50 10.62
CA ASP A 38 -38.40 5.27 11.06
C ASP A 38 -37.91 5.06 12.50
N VAL A 39 -38.80 5.33 13.47
CA VAL A 39 -38.60 4.87 14.83
C VAL A 39 -38.86 3.35 14.80
N ALA A 40 -37.87 2.60 14.31
CA ALA A 40 -37.84 1.17 14.50
C ALA A 40 -37.83 0.91 16.01
N ALA A 41 -38.73 0.05 16.46
CA ALA A 41 -38.76 -0.46 17.83
C ALA A 41 -37.32 -0.92 18.17
N LYS A 42 -36.77 -0.40 19.27
CA LYS A 42 -35.51 -0.84 19.84
C LYS A 42 -35.59 -2.35 20.02
N ASP A 43 -34.88 -3.09 19.17
CA ASP A 43 -34.63 -4.51 19.39
C ASP A 43 -33.56 -4.53 20.49
N ASP A 44 -34.00 -4.62 21.76
CA ASP A 44 -33.12 -4.48 22.94
C ASP A 44 -32.09 -5.63 23.05
N ASP A 45 -32.08 -6.54 22.08
CA ASP A 45 -31.22 -7.75 22.03
C ASP A 45 -30.12 -7.73 20.97
N VAL A 46 -29.85 -6.60 20.25
CA VAL A 46 -28.83 -6.53 19.21
C VAL A 46 -27.72 -5.57 19.62
N VAL A 47 -26.50 -6.09 19.76
CA VAL A 47 -25.30 -5.27 19.97
C VAL A 47 -24.90 -4.59 18.65
N THR A 48 -24.84 -3.27 18.62
CA THR A 48 -24.30 -2.55 17.46
C THR A 48 -22.82 -2.27 17.68
N LEU A 49 -21.98 -2.78 16.79
CA LEU A 49 -20.54 -2.58 16.77
C LEU A 49 -20.16 -1.63 15.62
N ARG A 50 -19.64 -0.45 15.94
CA ARG A 50 -19.18 0.55 14.97
C ARG A 50 -17.69 0.37 14.72
N VAL A 51 -17.38 -0.10 13.53
CA VAL A 51 -16.04 -0.41 13.06
C VAL A 51 -15.59 0.67 12.08
N CYS A 52 -14.37 1.17 12.22
CA CYS A 52 -13.77 2.07 11.23
C CYS A 52 -12.37 1.57 10.86
N ASN A 53 -12.18 1.28 9.58
CA ASN A 53 -10.94 0.73 9.02
C ASN A 53 -10.42 1.64 7.89
N TRP A 54 -9.30 1.29 7.31
CA TRP A 54 -8.82 1.89 6.06
C TRP A 54 -9.78 1.58 4.91
N GLU A 55 -9.77 2.43 3.87
CA GLU A 55 -10.44 2.13 2.61
C GLU A 55 -9.79 0.91 1.94
N GLU A 56 -10.57 0.06 1.28
CA GLU A 56 -10.12 -1.15 0.55
C GLU A 56 -9.23 -2.11 1.40
N TYR A 57 -9.56 -2.30 2.68
CA TYR A 57 -8.69 -2.98 3.64
C TYR A 57 -9.36 -4.14 4.40
N ILE A 58 -10.37 -4.74 3.81
CA ILE A 58 -11.06 -5.96 4.27
C ILE A 58 -11.72 -6.64 3.08
N ASP A 59 -11.84 -7.97 3.11
CA ASP A 59 -12.57 -8.71 2.09
C ASP A 59 -14.05 -8.31 2.10
N GLU A 60 -14.53 -7.76 0.98
CA GLU A 60 -15.91 -7.35 0.77
C GLU A 60 -16.77 -8.48 0.12
N GLY A 61 -16.18 -9.67 -0.05
CA GLY A 61 -16.85 -10.82 -0.64
C GLY A 61 -17.11 -10.68 -2.13
N GLY A 62 -17.99 -11.54 -2.64
CA GLY A 62 -18.41 -11.52 -4.04
C GLY A 62 -17.47 -12.29 -4.96
N TRP A 63 -16.68 -13.21 -4.43
CA TRP A 63 -15.80 -14.09 -5.19
C TRP A 63 -16.62 -15.01 -6.09
N ASP A 64 -16.17 -15.19 -7.31
CA ASP A 64 -16.72 -16.19 -8.24
C ASP A 64 -16.20 -17.60 -7.86
N ASP A 65 -16.87 -18.67 -8.29
CA ASP A 65 -16.53 -20.06 -7.93
C ASP A 65 -15.10 -20.45 -8.36
N ASP A 66 -14.52 -19.80 -9.37
CA ASP A 66 -13.16 -20.01 -9.87
C ASP A 66 -12.07 -19.25 -9.09
N GLU A 67 -12.47 -18.44 -8.12
CA GLU A 67 -11.56 -17.74 -7.21
C GLU A 67 -11.35 -18.51 -5.89
N THR A 68 -11.90 -19.71 -5.77
CA THR A 68 -11.71 -20.58 -4.60
C THR A 68 -10.23 -20.96 -4.43
N ILE A 69 -9.70 -20.73 -3.22
CA ILE A 69 -8.35 -21.15 -2.83
C ILE A 69 -8.45 -22.56 -2.27
N GLU A 70 -7.89 -23.56 -2.98
CA GLU A 70 -7.92 -24.96 -2.58
C GLU A 70 -6.67 -25.27 -1.73
N LEU A 71 -6.81 -25.42 -0.40
CA LEU A 71 -5.73 -25.76 0.53
C LEU A 71 -5.97 -27.11 1.19
N PRO A 72 -4.93 -27.79 1.74
CA PRO A 72 -5.05 -29.06 2.44
C PRO A 72 -6.05 -29.03 3.62
N GLU A 73 -6.12 -27.94 4.35
CA GLU A 73 -7.00 -27.75 5.50
C GLU A 73 -8.46 -27.49 5.09
N GLY A 74 -8.69 -27.08 3.85
CA GLY A 74 -10.01 -26.82 3.29
C GLY A 74 -10.05 -25.66 2.33
N ASP A 75 -11.09 -25.64 1.52
CA ASP A 75 -11.29 -24.60 0.52
C ASP A 75 -11.68 -23.27 1.17
N ILE A 76 -11.08 -22.19 0.70
CA ILE A 76 -11.38 -20.82 1.16
C ILE A 76 -12.08 -20.06 0.03
N ILE A 77 -13.27 -19.49 0.36
CA ILE A 77 -14.06 -18.68 -0.57
C ILE A 77 -14.69 -17.47 0.16
N GLY A 78 -14.70 -16.31 -0.48
CA GLY A 78 -15.29 -15.07 0.01
C GLY A 78 -16.63 -14.74 -0.64
N VAL A 79 -17.73 -15.34 -0.18
CA VAL A 79 -19.07 -15.08 -0.76
C VAL A 79 -19.68 -13.76 -0.24
N ASN A 80 -19.60 -13.50 1.06
CA ASN A 80 -20.12 -12.29 1.69
C ASN A 80 -18.97 -11.41 2.18
N PRO A 81 -19.23 -10.11 2.45
CA PRO A 81 -18.26 -9.31 3.18
C PRO A 81 -17.89 -9.97 4.51
N LEU A 82 -16.60 -10.00 4.86
CA LEU A 82 -16.08 -10.69 6.04
C LEU A 82 -16.78 -10.24 7.34
N TYR A 83 -17.07 -8.93 7.47
CA TYR A 83 -17.80 -8.41 8.62
C TYR A 83 -19.28 -8.88 8.67
N LYS A 84 -19.86 -9.36 7.56
CA LYS A 84 -21.20 -9.97 7.53
C LYS A 84 -21.15 -11.44 7.94
N ASP A 85 -20.10 -12.14 7.54
CA ASP A 85 -19.86 -13.52 7.99
C ASP A 85 -19.59 -13.54 9.51
N PHE A 86 -18.94 -12.50 10.04
CA PHE A 86 -18.81 -12.30 11.49
C PHE A 86 -20.17 -12.19 12.21
N GLU A 87 -21.13 -11.43 11.67
CA GLU A 87 -22.47 -11.31 12.29
C GLU A 87 -23.15 -12.67 12.46
N GLN A 88 -23.01 -13.55 11.45
CA GLN A 88 -23.57 -14.91 11.48
C GLN A 88 -22.77 -15.80 12.43
N TRP A 89 -21.43 -15.81 12.33
CA TRP A 89 -20.56 -16.59 13.21
C TRP A 89 -20.75 -16.21 14.68
N TYR A 90 -20.89 -14.92 15.00
CA TYR A 90 -21.14 -14.45 16.36
C TYR A 90 -22.47 -14.98 16.91
N TYR A 91 -23.52 -15.01 16.08
CA TYR A 91 -24.79 -15.57 16.46
C TYR A 91 -24.71 -17.09 16.70
N ASP A 92 -24.04 -17.83 15.87
CA ASP A 92 -23.89 -19.27 15.97
C ASP A 92 -23.08 -19.68 17.21
N THR A 93 -22.05 -18.87 17.54
CA THR A 93 -21.13 -19.11 18.67
C THR A 93 -21.73 -18.69 20.02
N TYR A 94 -22.25 -17.46 20.10
CA TYR A 94 -22.66 -16.85 21.37
C TYR A 94 -24.18 -16.80 21.55
N HIS A 95 -24.97 -17.20 20.55
CA HIS A 95 -26.45 -17.13 20.52
C HIS A 95 -26.99 -15.71 20.82
N ARG A 96 -26.23 -14.70 20.42
CA ARG A 96 -26.53 -13.28 20.53
C ARG A 96 -26.33 -12.59 19.16
N LYS A 97 -27.14 -11.58 18.91
CA LYS A 97 -27.05 -10.85 17.65
C LYS A 97 -26.09 -9.67 17.77
N VAL A 98 -25.20 -9.53 16.80
CA VAL A 98 -24.40 -8.35 16.58
C VAL A 98 -24.76 -7.76 15.21
N LYS A 99 -24.69 -6.45 15.10
CA LYS A 99 -24.77 -5.71 13.83
C LYS A 99 -23.52 -4.87 13.69
N VAL A 100 -22.75 -5.08 12.64
CA VAL A 100 -21.58 -4.27 12.32
C VAL A 100 -22.00 -3.07 11.47
N GLU A 101 -21.67 -1.88 11.95
CA GLU A 101 -21.73 -0.63 11.19
C GLU A 101 -20.29 -0.29 10.77
N TYR A 102 -19.96 -0.68 9.52
CA TYR A 102 -18.61 -0.55 8.97
C TYR A 102 -18.48 0.78 8.24
N SER A 103 -17.34 1.47 8.43
CA SER A 103 -16.97 2.72 7.79
C SER A 103 -15.46 2.79 7.60
N CYS A 104 -14.99 3.72 6.76
CA CYS A 104 -13.58 3.83 6.39
C CYS A 104 -13.00 5.22 6.63
N PHE A 105 -11.67 5.29 6.62
CA PHE A 105 -10.86 6.52 6.61
C PHE A 105 -9.68 6.35 5.65
N GLY A 106 -9.23 7.45 5.04
CA GLY A 106 -8.14 7.42 4.06
C GLY A 106 -6.74 7.63 4.67
N THR A 107 -6.62 8.29 5.84
CA THR A 107 -5.33 8.52 6.52
C THR A 107 -5.49 8.50 8.03
N ASN A 108 -4.42 8.17 8.78
CA ASN A 108 -4.42 8.23 10.24
C ASN A 108 -4.76 9.64 10.76
N GLU A 109 -4.34 10.69 10.06
CA GLU A 109 -4.64 12.08 10.39
C GLU A 109 -6.13 12.39 10.19
N GLU A 110 -6.76 11.81 9.17
CA GLU A 110 -8.21 11.90 8.96
C GLU A 110 -8.97 11.20 10.09
N LEU A 111 -8.60 9.96 10.41
CA LEU A 111 -9.17 9.22 11.55
C LEU A 111 -9.08 10.07 12.83
N TYR A 112 -7.90 10.61 13.14
CA TYR A 112 -7.71 11.44 14.33
C TYR A 112 -8.58 12.70 14.33
N ASN A 113 -8.73 13.34 13.17
CA ASN A 113 -9.62 14.49 13.00
C ASN A 113 -11.09 14.10 13.21
N MET A 114 -11.53 12.95 12.66
CA MET A 114 -12.89 12.42 12.85
C MET A 114 -13.18 12.20 14.35
N LEU A 115 -12.24 11.55 15.08
CA LEU A 115 -12.36 11.32 16.53
C LEU A 115 -12.39 12.64 17.32
N SER A 116 -11.57 13.62 16.92
CA SER A 116 -11.51 14.93 17.55
C SER A 116 -12.78 15.76 17.32
N LEU A 117 -13.42 15.62 16.16
CA LEU A 117 -14.71 16.24 15.82
C LEU A 117 -15.90 15.57 16.52
N GLY A 118 -15.68 14.45 17.18
CA GLY A 118 -16.67 13.79 18.03
C GLY A 118 -17.34 12.59 17.39
N ASN A 119 -16.83 12.09 16.26
CA ASN A 119 -17.27 10.79 15.74
C ASN A 119 -16.98 9.70 16.77
N GLU A 120 -17.90 8.76 16.88
CA GLU A 120 -17.83 7.69 17.86
C GLU A 120 -17.76 6.35 17.13
N TYR A 121 -16.63 5.66 17.28
CA TYR A 121 -16.43 4.29 16.87
C TYR A 121 -16.15 3.42 18.09
N ASP A 122 -16.45 2.14 18.00
CA ASP A 122 -16.20 1.18 19.07
C ASP A 122 -14.79 0.59 18.92
N ILE A 123 -14.43 0.21 17.66
CA ILE A 123 -13.10 -0.22 17.27
C ILE A 123 -12.63 0.51 16.02
N VAL A 124 -11.34 0.74 15.94
CA VAL A 124 -10.66 1.31 14.77
C VAL A 124 -9.35 0.57 14.51
N CYS A 125 -8.85 0.59 13.27
CA CYS A 125 -7.61 -0.07 12.87
C CYS A 125 -6.57 0.93 12.33
N PRO A 126 -5.93 1.74 13.16
CA PRO A 126 -4.88 2.67 12.73
C PRO A 126 -3.50 2.01 12.70
N SER A 127 -2.52 2.71 12.09
CA SER A 127 -1.11 2.30 12.14
C SER A 127 -0.48 2.58 13.52
N GLU A 128 0.67 1.96 13.76
CA GLU A 128 1.39 1.94 15.03
C GLU A 128 1.59 3.33 15.67
N TYR A 129 1.98 4.35 14.90
CA TYR A 129 2.21 5.69 15.47
C TYR A 129 0.92 6.35 15.95
N MET A 130 -0.21 6.01 15.35
CA MET A 130 -1.52 6.49 15.80
C MET A 130 -2.02 5.66 16.98
N ILE A 131 -1.76 4.36 17.02
CA ILE A 131 -1.98 3.51 18.22
C ILE A 131 -1.26 4.11 19.42
N MET A 132 0.04 4.40 19.26
CA MET A 132 0.86 5.05 20.29
C MET A 132 0.28 6.39 20.75
N LYS A 133 -0.20 7.21 19.80
CA LYS A 133 -0.83 8.50 20.11
C LYS A 133 -2.10 8.32 20.94
N LEU A 134 -2.98 7.41 20.53
CA LEU A 134 -4.23 7.13 21.25
C LEU A 134 -3.97 6.54 22.64
N MET A 135 -2.92 5.71 22.79
CA MET A 135 -2.43 5.22 24.10
C MET A 135 -1.94 6.38 24.96
N ALA A 136 -1.06 7.24 24.43
CA ALA A 136 -0.51 8.40 25.15
C ALA A 136 -1.60 9.36 25.64
N GLU A 137 -2.65 9.52 24.87
CA GLU A 137 -3.82 10.33 25.18
C GLU A 137 -4.88 9.60 26.04
N ASN A 138 -4.59 8.34 26.44
CA ASN A 138 -5.48 7.52 27.27
C ASN A 138 -6.90 7.37 26.66
N GLN A 139 -6.98 7.18 25.35
CA GLN A 139 -8.25 7.04 24.63
C GLN A 139 -8.72 5.58 24.46
N LEU A 140 -7.84 4.61 24.73
CA LEU A 140 -8.05 3.18 24.46
C LEU A 140 -8.55 2.41 25.68
N VAL A 141 -9.39 1.40 25.42
CA VAL A 141 -9.82 0.38 26.39
C VAL A 141 -8.83 -0.79 26.30
N PRO A 142 -8.28 -1.30 27.42
CA PRO A 142 -7.43 -2.49 27.37
C PRO A 142 -8.28 -3.73 27.01
N PHE A 143 -7.65 -4.69 26.34
CA PHE A 143 -8.26 -6.01 26.15
C PHE A 143 -8.50 -6.71 27.49
N SER A 144 -9.50 -7.56 27.53
CA SER A 144 -9.80 -8.38 28.72
C SER A 144 -8.79 -9.50 28.89
N ASP A 145 -8.61 -9.98 30.13
CA ASP A 145 -7.77 -11.16 30.39
C ASP A 145 -8.25 -12.40 29.61
N ALA A 146 -9.55 -12.48 29.32
CA ALA A 146 -10.13 -13.56 28.54
C ALA A 146 -9.70 -13.55 27.07
N PHE A 147 -9.38 -12.38 26.48
CA PHE A 147 -8.88 -12.26 25.11
C PHE A 147 -7.53 -12.95 24.91
N PHE A 148 -6.71 -13.02 25.95
CA PHE A 148 -5.38 -13.62 25.95
C PHE A 148 -5.36 -15.07 26.47
N ASP A 149 -6.53 -15.66 26.79
CA ASP A 149 -6.62 -17.04 27.29
C ASP A 149 -6.62 -18.03 26.11
N GLU A 150 -5.46 -18.66 25.86
CA GLU A 150 -5.26 -19.65 24.79
C GLU A 150 -6.12 -20.93 24.98
N SER A 151 -6.71 -21.15 26.18
CA SER A 151 -7.61 -22.29 26.43
C SER A 151 -9.03 -22.09 25.89
N ILE A 152 -9.37 -20.89 25.43
CA ILE A 152 -10.65 -20.57 24.80
C ILE A 152 -10.52 -20.86 23.29
N ASP A 153 -11.40 -21.71 22.76
CA ASP A 153 -11.31 -22.18 21.37
C ASP A 153 -11.44 -21.05 20.36
N GLU A 154 -12.23 -20.01 20.64
CA GLU A 154 -12.50 -18.88 19.77
C GLU A 154 -11.43 -17.76 19.82
N ASN A 155 -10.39 -17.90 20.66
CA ASN A 155 -9.32 -16.92 20.75
C ASN A 155 -8.25 -17.16 19.66
N TYR A 156 -8.62 -16.95 18.42
CA TYR A 156 -7.77 -17.18 17.24
C TYR A 156 -6.56 -16.25 17.21
N TYR A 157 -6.74 -14.96 17.60
CA TYR A 157 -5.64 -13.99 17.58
C TYR A 157 -4.44 -14.44 18.40
N ILE A 158 -4.64 -14.74 19.70
CA ILE A 158 -3.51 -15.06 20.59
C ILE A 158 -2.83 -16.40 20.25
N LYS A 159 -3.58 -17.33 19.65
CA LYS A 159 -3.06 -18.62 19.20
C LYS A 159 -2.30 -18.51 17.87
N GLY A 160 -2.77 -17.66 16.97
CA GLY A 160 -2.28 -17.58 15.60
C GLY A 160 -1.37 -16.40 15.29
N VAL A 161 -1.25 -15.39 16.20
CA VAL A 161 -0.39 -14.24 15.94
C VAL A 161 1.08 -14.67 15.86
N SER A 162 1.78 -14.21 14.81
CA SER A 162 3.20 -14.46 14.60
C SER A 162 4.03 -14.14 15.85
N PRO A 163 5.00 -14.99 16.23
CA PRO A 163 5.93 -14.71 17.32
C PRO A 163 6.68 -13.39 17.16
N PHE A 164 7.07 -13.03 15.93
CA PHE A 164 7.69 -11.75 15.58
C PHE A 164 6.77 -10.57 15.92
N ILE A 165 5.52 -10.64 15.53
CA ILE A 165 4.50 -9.60 15.79
C ILE A 165 4.19 -9.52 17.27
N ARG A 166 3.96 -10.66 17.92
CA ARG A 166 3.73 -10.76 19.38
C ARG A 166 4.85 -10.07 20.15
N ASN A 167 6.10 -10.43 19.86
CA ASN A 167 7.26 -9.82 20.52
C ASN A 167 7.32 -8.30 20.28
N THR A 168 7.02 -7.84 19.07
CA THR A 168 7.00 -6.41 18.74
C THR A 168 5.95 -5.66 19.58
N PHE A 169 4.74 -6.19 19.70
CA PHE A 169 3.65 -5.55 20.44
C PHE A 169 3.84 -5.65 21.97
N GLU A 170 4.52 -6.67 22.47
CA GLU A 170 4.81 -6.84 23.89
C GLU A 170 5.99 -5.99 24.38
N THR A 171 6.98 -5.73 23.52
CA THR A 171 8.21 -5.02 23.90
C THR A 171 8.16 -3.52 23.69
N ASN A 172 7.26 -3.04 22.80
CA ASN A 172 7.05 -1.62 22.59
C ASN A 172 6.04 -1.07 23.61
N GLU A 173 6.39 0.03 24.25
CA GLU A 173 5.64 0.60 25.37
C GLU A 173 5.35 2.10 25.17
N ILE A 174 4.20 2.55 25.67
CA ILE A 174 3.84 3.95 25.86
C ILE A 174 3.45 4.16 27.32
N ASN A 175 4.13 5.09 27.98
CA ASN A 175 3.91 5.38 29.41
C ASN A 175 4.05 4.16 30.36
N GLY A 176 4.88 3.16 29.98
CA GLY A 176 5.09 1.94 30.74
C GLY A 176 4.00 0.89 30.56
N GLU A 177 3.20 1.01 29.53
CA GLU A 177 2.18 0.04 29.13
C GLU A 177 2.51 -0.50 27.73
N ALA A 178 2.56 -1.84 27.56
CA ALA A 178 2.82 -2.48 26.30
C ALA A 178 1.70 -2.24 25.28
N TRP A 179 2.06 -2.20 23.99
CA TRP A 179 1.05 -2.07 22.92
C TRP A 179 0.05 -3.22 22.95
N SER A 180 0.53 -4.44 23.17
CA SER A 180 -0.30 -5.66 23.22
C SER A 180 -1.47 -5.56 24.20
N LYS A 181 -1.38 -4.73 25.22
CA LYS A 181 -2.49 -4.51 26.16
C LYS A 181 -3.69 -3.79 25.55
N TYR A 182 -3.47 -2.98 24.49
CA TYR A 182 -4.47 -2.09 23.91
C TYR A 182 -4.69 -2.30 22.41
N ALA A 183 -3.78 -3.00 21.75
CA ALA A 183 -3.82 -3.22 20.31
C ALA A 183 -3.58 -4.68 19.97
N ALA A 184 -4.37 -5.21 19.03
CA ALA A 184 -4.17 -6.47 18.36
C ALA A 184 -3.77 -6.19 16.92
N GLY A 185 -2.65 -6.74 16.45
CA GLY A 185 -2.20 -6.55 15.07
C GLY A 185 -3.25 -7.03 14.05
N TYR A 186 -3.19 -6.48 12.85
CA TYR A 186 -4.06 -6.84 11.74
C TYR A 186 -3.25 -7.14 10.48
N MET A 187 -2.58 -6.14 9.93
CA MET A 187 -1.66 -6.26 8.80
C MET A 187 -0.33 -5.61 9.14
N TRP A 188 0.72 -6.00 8.44
CA TRP A 188 2.06 -5.44 8.61
C TRP A 188 2.82 -5.43 7.29
N GLY A 189 3.93 -4.73 7.24
CA GLY A 189 4.80 -4.73 6.08
C GLY A 189 5.84 -3.62 6.10
N VAL A 190 6.48 -3.44 4.97
CA VAL A 190 7.48 -2.39 4.75
C VAL A 190 7.03 -1.46 3.64
N THR A 191 7.69 -0.31 3.52
CA THR A 191 7.48 0.59 2.38
C THR A 191 8.65 0.49 1.40
N GLY A 192 8.39 0.73 0.11
CA GLY A 192 9.43 0.62 -0.91
C GLY A 192 9.03 1.23 -2.23
N ILE A 193 9.78 0.91 -3.25
CA ILE A 193 9.59 1.39 -4.62
C ILE A 193 9.15 0.23 -5.50
N VAL A 194 7.93 0.30 -6.02
CA VAL A 194 7.49 -0.55 -7.14
C VAL A 194 8.03 0.07 -8.42
N TYR A 195 8.62 -0.72 -9.30
CA TYR A 195 9.24 -0.20 -10.52
C TYR A 195 9.16 -1.17 -11.70
N ASN A 196 9.25 -0.61 -12.90
CA ASN A 196 9.37 -1.37 -14.14
C ASN A 196 10.85 -1.68 -14.39
N PRO A 197 11.31 -2.95 -14.28
CA PRO A 197 12.73 -3.30 -14.40
C PRO A 197 13.31 -3.08 -15.80
N GLN A 198 12.47 -3.00 -16.84
CA GLN A 198 12.92 -2.67 -18.21
C GLN A 198 13.34 -1.20 -18.38
N ILE A 199 12.96 -0.32 -17.45
CA ILE A 199 13.19 1.13 -17.56
C ILE A 199 14.01 1.68 -16.39
N VAL A 200 13.80 1.14 -15.20
CA VAL A 200 14.42 1.57 -13.95
C VAL A 200 15.34 0.47 -13.48
N SER A 201 16.61 0.77 -13.24
CA SER A 201 17.54 -0.19 -12.67
C SER A 201 17.21 -0.45 -11.19
N ARG A 202 17.53 -1.66 -10.70
CA ARG A 202 17.40 -2.02 -9.28
C ARG A 202 18.16 -1.03 -8.40
N GLU A 203 19.37 -0.62 -8.79
CA GLU A 203 20.17 0.37 -8.07
C GLU A 203 19.43 1.71 -7.90
N ASP A 204 18.82 2.24 -8.97
CA ASP A 204 18.03 3.48 -8.89
C ASP A 204 16.76 3.31 -8.02
N ALA A 205 16.13 2.13 -8.04
CA ALA A 205 14.93 1.84 -7.24
C ALA A 205 15.26 1.59 -5.75
N SER A 206 16.50 1.15 -5.45
CA SER A 206 16.94 0.82 -4.08
C SER A 206 17.41 2.04 -3.27
N THR A 207 16.98 3.23 -3.60
CA THR A 207 17.29 4.45 -2.85
C THR A 207 16.15 5.47 -2.93
N TRP A 208 15.89 6.16 -1.82
CA TRP A 208 14.92 7.27 -1.81
C TRP A 208 15.28 8.40 -2.78
N ASN A 209 16.54 8.49 -3.21
CA ASN A 209 16.99 9.49 -4.19
C ASN A 209 16.32 9.36 -5.56
N ILE A 210 15.67 8.25 -5.88
CA ILE A 210 14.85 8.10 -7.10
C ILE A 210 13.78 9.19 -7.20
N LEU A 211 13.23 9.64 -6.06
CA LEU A 211 12.19 10.68 -6.01
C LEU A 211 12.67 12.06 -6.49
N THR A 212 13.99 12.26 -6.51
CA THR A 212 14.61 13.53 -6.99
C THR A 212 15.50 13.34 -8.22
N ASN A 213 15.53 12.13 -8.79
CA ASN A 213 16.38 11.79 -9.92
C ASN A 213 15.79 12.33 -11.23
N ASP A 214 16.47 13.27 -11.89
CA ASP A 214 16.03 13.89 -13.14
C ASP A 214 15.87 12.89 -14.30
N LYS A 215 16.54 11.72 -14.25
CA LYS A 215 16.37 10.63 -15.23
C LYS A 215 14.90 10.18 -15.33
N TYR A 216 14.16 10.27 -14.24
CA TYR A 216 12.77 9.87 -14.13
C TYR A 216 11.81 11.06 -13.97
N PHE A 217 12.19 12.24 -14.46
CA PHE A 217 11.38 13.45 -14.37
C PHE A 217 9.94 13.22 -14.84
N ARG A 218 8.98 13.52 -13.95
CA ARG A 218 7.53 13.33 -14.14
C ARG A 218 7.10 11.89 -14.45
N ARG A 219 7.89 10.90 -13.96
CA ARG A 219 7.59 9.48 -14.15
C ARG A 219 7.66 8.66 -12.85
N VAL A 220 7.76 9.29 -11.70
CA VAL A 220 7.77 8.66 -10.37
C VAL A 220 6.67 9.26 -9.52
N THR A 221 6.05 8.46 -8.63
CA THR A 221 5.08 8.96 -7.64
C THR A 221 5.63 8.88 -6.22
N ILE A 222 5.08 9.70 -5.32
CA ILE A 222 5.35 9.69 -3.88
C ILE A 222 4.03 9.68 -3.13
N LYS A 223 3.98 9.07 -1.95
CA LYS A 223 2.78 9.06 -1.10
C LYS A 223 2.36 10.46 -0.66
N ASP A 224 1.06 10.79 -0.79
CA ASP A 224 0.43 12.03 -0.28
C ASP A 224 0.08 11.90 1.19
N ASN A 225 1.02 11.43 1.96
CA ASN A 225 0.98 11.29 3.41
C ASN A 225 2.20 11.97 4.01
N VAL A 226 1.96 12.85 4.98
CA VAL A 226 3.02 13.65 5.60
C VAL A 226 4.07 12.80 6.30
N ARG A 227 3.64 11.69 6.93
CA ARG A 227 4.52 10.81 7.70
C ARG A 227 5.40 9.99 6.77
N ASP A 228 4.81 9.33 5.77
CA ASP A 228 5.53 8.54 4.79
C ASP A 228 6.52 9.39 3.98
N ALA A 229 6.06 10.54 3.46
CA ALA A 229 6.92 11.45 2.70
C ALA A 229 8.09 11.99 3.55
N TYR A 230 7.83 12.32 4.84
CA TYR A 230 8.88 12.76 5.76
C TYR A 230 9.89 11.66 6.03
N PHE A 231 9.44 10.43 6.24
CA PHE A 231 10.30 9.27 6.52
C PHE A 231 11.25 8.99 5.34
N ALA A 232 10.71 8.96 4.11
CA ALA A 232 11.52 8.84 2.89
C ALA A 232 12.54 9.98 2.75
N ALA A 233 12.13 11.22 3.07
CA ALA A 233 13.05 12.36 3.05
C ALA A 233 14.18 12.22 4.08
N VAL A 234 13.88 11.73 5.29
CA VAL A 234 14.90 11.51 6.33
C VAL A 234 15.89 10.43 5.89
N GLY A 235 15.42 9.32 5.31
CA GLY A 235 16.26 8.30 4.71
C GLY A 235 17.23 8.89 3.70
N ALA A 236 16.71 9.60 2.69
CA ALA A 236 17.52 10.22 1.63
C ALA A 236 18.56 11.22 2.16
N ILE A 237 18.18 12.13 3.06
CA ILE A 237 19.11 13.16 3.55
C ILE A 237 20.16 12.63 4.53
N LYS A 238 19.96 11.43 5.07
CA LYS A 238 20.87 10.75 5.98
C LYS A 238 21.57 9.54 5.35
N GLU A 239 21.47 9.33 4.03
CA GLU A 239 22.06 8.20 3.31
C GLU A 239 23.50 7.92 3.75
N ASP A 240 24.40 8.92 3.69
CA ASP A 240 25.80 8.77 4.09
C ASP A 240 26.00 8.23 5.52
N LEU A 241 25.10 8.56 6.43
CA LEU A 241 25.14 8.06 7.81
C LEU A 241 24.61 6.64 7.88
N LEU A 242 23.40 6.43 7.35
CA LEU A 242 22.62 5.20 7.52
C LEU A 242 23.26 4.00 6.82
N THR A 243 23.97 4.25 5.70
CA THR A 243 24.67 3.20 4.93
C THR A 243 26.15 3.05 5.32
N SER A 244 26.65 3.81 6.31
CA SER A 244 28.06 3.69 6.72
C SER A 244 28.31 2.46 7.57
N ASP A 245 29.42 1.75 7.31
CA ASP A 245 29.87 0.58 8.11
C ASP A 245 29.92 0.87 9.61
N SER A 246 30.33 2.08 9.98
CA SER A 246 30.44 2.48 11.40
C SER A 246 29.08 2.64 12.08
N PHE A 247 28.03 2.91 11.32
CA PHE A 247 26.66 3.01 11.82
C PHE A 247 26.03 1.63 11.89
N ILE A 248 26.11 0.86 10.79
CA ILE A 248 25.51 -0.47 10.66
C ILE A 248 26.10 -1.44 11.69
N ASN A 249 27.42 -1.44 11.89
CA ASN A 249 28.09 -2.33 12.83
C ASN A 249 28.10 -1.83 14.29
N ALA A 250 27.36 -0.77 14.61
CA ALA A 250 27.29 -0.27 15.99
C ALA A 250 26.48 -1.23 16.89
N PRO A 251 26.92 -1.51 18.14
CA PRO A 251 26.18 -2.42 19.04
C PRO A 251 24.75 -1.98 19.37
N ASP A 252 24.43 -0.73 19.15
CA ASP A 252 23.12 -0.11 19.40
C ASP A 252 22.45 0.35 18.09
N TYR A 253 22.78 -0.31 16.98
CA TYR A 253 22.32 0.03 15.63
C TYR A 253 20.80 0.20 15.54
N SER A 254 20.01 -0.83 15.89
CA SER A 254 18.55 -0.81 15.77
C SER A 254 17.91 0.36 16.53
N ARG A 255 18.39 0.63 17.76
CA ARG A 255 17.90 1.77 18.56
C ARG A 255 18.24 3.10 17.87
N ARG A 256 19.50 3.26 17.41
CA ARG A 256 19.95 4.47 16.72
C ARG A 256 19.24 4.66 15.39
N LEU A 257 18.99 3.59 14.63
CA LEU A 257 18.24 3.65 13.39
C LEU A 257 16.85 4.27 13.60
N VAL A 258 16.11 3.77 14.61
CA VAL A 258 14.80 4.32 14.95
C VAL A 258 14.90 5.78 15.40
N GLU A 259 15.94 6.17 16.18
CA GLU A 259 16.16 7.55 16.60
C GLU A 259 16.45 8.47 15.40
N GLU A 260 17.32 8.06 14.48
CA GLU A 260 17.71 8.84 13.32
C GLU A 260 16.56 9.00 12.31
N MET A 261 15.79 7.93 12.07
CA MET A 261 14.65 7.96 11.15
C MET A 261 13.45 8.77 11.69
N ASN A 262 13.35 8.95 13.01
CA ASN A 262 12.34 9.76 13.66
C ASN A 262 12.87 11.13 14.15
N ASP A 263 14.02 11.58 13.65
CA ASP A 263 14.64 12.86 14.05
C ASP A 263 13.82 14.05 13.54
N LEU A 264 13.44 14.94 14.46
CA LEU A 264 12.69 16.18 14.21
C LEU A 264 13.50 17.42 14.55
N SER A 265 14.83 17.30 14.60
CA SER A 265 15.68 18.47 14.83
C SER A 265 15.41 19.56 13.75
N PRO A 266 15.54 20.83 14.08
CA PRO A 266 15.35 21.93 13.11
C PRO A 266 16.19 21.77 11.84
N GLU A 267 17.40 21.19 11.97
CA GLU A 267 18.30 20.92 10.83
C GLU A 267 17.72 19.83 9.91
N THR A 268 17.22 18.73 10.49
CA THR A 268 16.61 17.64 9.73
C THR A 268 15.32 18.09 9.05
N LEU A 269 14.48 18.86 9.75
CA LEU A 269 13.24 19.42 9.16
C LEU A 269 13.54 20.37 7.99
N GLU A 270 14.59 21.22 8.08
CA GLU A 270 14.99 22.11 6.98
C GLU A 270 15.49 21.33 5.75
N LYS A 271 16.34 20.33 5.96
CA LYS A 271 16.86 19.47 4.87
C LYS A 271 15.74 18.63 4.24
N ALA A 272 14.84 18.06 5.05
CA ALA A 272 13.68 17.31 4.57
C ALA A 272 12.73 18.19 3.75
N LEU A 273 12.49 19.43 4.17
CA LEU A 273 11.73 20.40 3.39
C LEU A 273 12.36 20.64 2.02
N ASP A 274 13.68 20.89 1.96
CA ASP A 274 14.40 21.12 0.71
C ASP A 274 14.34 19.90 -0.20
N TYR A 275 14.50 18.69 0.36
CA TYR A 275 14.41 17.44 -0.39
C TYR A 275 12.99 17.22 -0.95
N LEU A 276 11.96 17.37 -0.13
CA LEU A 276 10.56 17.18 -0.54
C LEU A 276 10.10 18.23 -1.56
N GLN A 277 10.63 19.45 -1.50
CA GLN A 277 10.38 20.45 -2.54
C GLN A 277 11.00 20.07 -3.89
N LYS A 278 12.22 19.49 -3.89
CA LYS A 278 12.84 18.93 -5.10
C LYS A 278 12.02 17.73 -5.60
N SER A 279 11.63 16.81 -4.72
CA SER A 279 10.78 15.68 -5.07
C SER A 279 9.48 16.15 -5.71
N ARG A 280 8.76 17.14 -5.12
CA ARG A 280 7.56 17.74 -5.69
C ARG A 280 7.77 18.26 -7.11
N ASP A 281 8.91 18.90 -7.36
CA ASP A 281 9.21 19.46 -8.67
C ASP A 281 9.58 18.36 -9.69
N ASN A 282 10.08 17.21 -9.23
CA ASN A 282 10.50 16.07 -10.05
C ASN A 282 9.40 15.03 -10.28
N VAL A 283 8.63 14.64 -9.24
CA VAL A 283 7.65 13.54 -9.35
C VAL A 283 6.47 13.89 -10.25
N TYR A 284 5.81 12.88 -10.76
CA TYR A 284 4.56 13.01 -11.51
C TYR A 284 3.44 13.54 -10.61
N SER A 285 3.23 12.89 -9.46
CA SER A 285 2.21 13.26 -8.48
C SER A 285 2.57 12.83 -7.06
N PHE A 286 1.95 13.51 -6.10
CA PHE A 286 1.70 12.97 -4.76
C PHE A 286 0.37 12.24 -4.82
N GLU A 287 0.33 11.00 -4.38
CA GLU A 287 -0.85 10.14 -4.51
C GLU A 287 -1.01 9.21 -3.29
N THR A 288 -2.20 8.69 -3.08
CA THR A 288 -2.48 7.66 -2.06
C THR A 288 -2.76 6.32 -2.75
N ASP A 289 -3.73 6.27 -3.68
CA ASP A 289 -4.17 5.05 -4.36
C ASP A 289 -4.03 5.12 -5.89
N SER A 290 -4.02 6.32 -6.47
CA SER A 290 -3.95 6.50 -7.93
C SER A 290 -2.65 6.02 -8.57
N GLY A 291 -1.60 5.82 -7.78
CA GLY A 291 -0.30 5.33 -8.24
C GLY A 291 -0.38 3.94 -8.89
N LYS A 292 -1.22 3.07 -8.37
CA LYS A 292 -1.51 1.74 -8.94
C LYS A 292 -1.94 1.85 -10.41
N ALA A 293 -2.97 2.62 -10.69
CA ALA A 293 -3.47 2.83 -12.05
C ALA A 293 -2.49 3.61 -12.97
N ASP A 294 -1.74 4.56 -12.40
CA ASP A 294 -0.72 5.29 -13.16
C ASP A 294 0.45 4.39 -13.57
N MET A 295 0.82 3.42 -12.73
CA MET A 295 1.81 2.39 -13.03
C MET A 295 1.31 1.46 -14.15
N MET A 296 0.09 0.90 -14.01
CA MET A 296 -0.53 0.02 -15.00
C MET A 296 -0.66 0.67 -16.38
N SER A 297 -0.96 1.96 -16.42
CA SER A 297 -1.05 2.69 -17.69
C SER A 297 0.31 3.07 -18.30
N GLY A 298 1.44 2.74 -17.64
CA GLY A 298 2.79 3.13 -18.06
C GLY A 298 3.07 4.64 -17.97
N ARG A 299 2.20 5.40 -17.32
CA ARG A 299 2.37 6.85 -17.11
C ARG A 299 3.52 7.14 -16.18
N VAL A 300 3.70 6.31 -15.16
CA VAL A 300 4.86 6.31 -14.26
C VAL A 300 5.61 4.99 -14.40
N VAL A 301 6.88 4.98 -14.01
CA VAL A 301 7.77 3.82 -14.13
C VAL A 301 8.28 3.36 -12.78
N ALA A 302 8.08 4.16 -11.75
CA ALA A 302 8.33 3.78 -10.36
C ALA A 302 7.38 4.55 -9.45
N GLY A 303 7.08 3.97 -8.28
CA GLY A 303 6.18 4.58 -7.30
C GLY A 303 6.53 4.16 -5.88
N TYR A 304 6.52 5.12 -4.97
CA TYR A 304 6.62 4.85 -3.54
C TYR A 304 5.30 4.23 -3.08
N GLN A 305 5.35 2.97 -2.60
CA GLN A 305 4.16 2.24 -2.16
C GLN A 305 4.38 1.52 -0.81
N TRP A 306 3.30 1.22 -0.11
CA TRP A 306 3.25 0.22 0.95
C TRP A 306 3.34 -1.17 0.31
N SER A 307 3.96 -2.13 0.99
CA SER A 307 4.22 -3.46 0.41
C SER A 307 2.93 -4.19 -0.02
N GLY A 308 1.81 -4.02 0.69
CA GLY A 308 0.53 -4.59 0.27
C GLY A 308 -0.01 -3.99 -1.03
N ASP A 309 0.04 -2.66 -1.17
CA ASP A 309 -0.29 -2.00 -2.45
C ASP A 309 0.64 -2.44 -3.58
N ALA A 310 1.92 -2.70 -3.23
CA ALA A 310 2.92 -3.19 -4.18
C ALA A 310 2.56 -4.58 -4.70
N VAL A 311 2.19 -5.51 -3.80
CA VAL A 311 1.73 -6.87 -4.15
C VAL A 311 0.52 -6.78 -5.07
N TYR A 312 -0.51 -6.05 -4.68
CA TYR A 312 -1.70 -5.85 -5.51
C TYR A 312 -1.35 -5.28 -6.90
N THR A 313 -0.44 -4.28 -6.95
CA THR A 313 -0.02 -3.66 -8.23
C THR A 313 0.74 -4.65 -9.11
N MET A 314 1.62 -5.47 -8.54
CA MET A 314 2.38 -6.49 -9.25
C MET A 314 1.47 -7.61 -9.78
N ASP A 315 0.52 -8.06 -8.95
CA ASP A 315 -0.48 -9.06 -9.35
C ASP A 315 -1.33 -8.59 -10.53
N GLN A 316 -1.80 -7.34 -10.48
CA GLN A 316 -2.55 -6.75 -11.59
C GLN A 316 -1.71 -6.59 -12.86
N ALA A 317 -0.44 -6.29 -12.73
CA ALA A 317 0.47 -6.15 -13.86
C ALA A 317 0.71 -7.50 -14.55
N GLU A 318 0.82 -8.60 -13.80
CA GLU A 318 0.98 -9.94 -14.35
C GLU A 318 -0.23 -10.41 -15.17
N GLU A 319 -1.45 -10.03 -14.79
CA GLU A 319 -2.65 -10.33 -15.58
C GLU A 319 -2.58 -9.75 -17.01
N ASP A 320 -1.86 -8.64 -17.17
CA ASP A 320 -1.66 -7.94 -18.45
C ASP A 320 -0.30 -8.29 -19.12
N ASP A 321 0.37 -9.40 -18.72
CA ASP A 321 1.71 -9.80 -19.16
C ASP A 321 2.78 -8.72 -18.95
N PHE A 322 2.63 -7.91 -17.91
CA PHE A 322 3.52 -6.82 -17.56
C PHE A 322 4.14 -7.03 -16.18
N TYR A 323 5.47 -7.10 -16.11
CA TYR A 323 6.17 -7.46 -14.89
C TYR A 323 6.74 -6.24 -14.20
N LEU A 324 6.48 -6.15 -12.89
CA LEU A 324 7.00 -5.12 -11.99
C LEU A 324 7.79 -5.77 -10.86
N ASN A 325 8.79 -5.07 -10.36
CA ASN A 325 9.59 -5.47 -9.20
C ASN A 325 9.37 -4.50 -8.04
N PHE A 326 9.74 -4.97 -6.84
CA PHE A 326 9.70 -4.18 -5.62
C PHE A 326 11.11 -4.09 -5.01
N ALA A 327 11.55 -2.87 -4.69
CA ALA A 327 12.84 -2.64 -4.04
C ALA A 327 12.66 -1.83 -2.77
N VAL A 328 13.32 -2.27 -1.70
CA VAL A 328 13.36 -1.53 -0.44
C VAL A 328 14.63 -0.69 -0.39
N PRO A 329 14.51 0.64 -0.19
CA PRO A 329 15.66 1.54 -0.15
C PRO A 329 16.72 1.14 0.89
N LYS A 330 17.99 1.18 0.48
CA LYS A 330 19.15 0.76 1.29
C LYS A 330 19.38 1.61 2.53
N GLU A 331 18.90 2.84 2.53
CA GLU A 331 19.08 3.77 3.64
C GLU A 331 18.29 3.37 4.88
N SER A 332 17.08 3.01 4.69
CA SER A 332 16.10 2.49 5.66
C SER A 332 14.70 2.63 5.11
N THR A 333 13.77 1.88 5.66
CA THR A 333 12.35 2.01 5.34
C THR A 333 11.48 1.96 6.57
N ASN A 334 10.18 2.32 6.41
CA ASN A 334 9.20 2.13 7.47
C ASN A 334 8.79 0.67 7.57
N LEU A 335 8.90 0.11 8.77
CA LEU A 335 8.26 -1.14 9.16
C LEU A 335 6.95 -0.76 9.87
N TYR A 336 5.83 -0.93 9.17
CA TYR A 336 4.51 -0.52 9.69
C TYR A 336 3.72 -1.70 10.25
N PHE A 337 2.88 -1.39 11.22
CA PHE A 337 1.92 -2.33 11.82
C PHE A 337 0.57 -1.63 11.96
N ASP A 338 -0.45 -2.18 11.33
CA ASP A 338 -1.82 -1.77 11.58
C ASP A 338 -2.46 -2.68 12.62
N GLY A 339 -3.26 -2.12 13.50
CA GLY A 339 -3.83 -2.91 14.58
C GLY A 339 -5.16 -2.39 15.08
N TRP A 340 -5.99 -3.34 15.48
CA TRP A 340 -7.31 -3.08 16.06
C TRP A 340 -7.19 -2.57 17.48
N VAL A 341 -7.84 -1.45 17.75
CA VAL A 341 -7.92 -0.85 19.08
C VAL A 341 -9.35 -0.50 19.44
N MET A 342 -9.70 -0.64 20.73
CA MET A 342 -11.01 -0.32 21.27
C MET A 342 -11.02 1.10 21.85
N LEU A 343 -11.99 1.93 21.46
CA LEU A 343 -12.11 3.32 21.88
C LEU A 343 -13.00 3.48 23.10
N LYS A 344 -12.55 4.20 24.14
CA LYS A 344 -13.33 4.46 25.37
C LYS A 344 -14.66 5.14 25.12
N LYS A 345 -14.71 6.08 24.14
CA LYS A 345 -15.97 6.74 23.77
C LYS A 345 -17.02 5.81 23.19
N GLY A 346 -16.60 4.79 22.45
CA GLY A 346 -17.47 3.81 21.82
C GLY A 346 -17.91 2.75 22.81
N ILE A 347 -16.96 2.08 23.45
CA ILE A 347 -17.20 0.95 24.37
C ILE A 347 -17.95 1.40 25.63
N ARG A 348 -17.64 2.55 26.24
CA ARG A 348 -18.37 3.17 27.36
C ARG A 348 -18.63 2.26 28.55
N ASP A 349 -17.67 1.43 28.93
CA ASP A 349 -17.80 0.42 30.00
C ASP A 349 -18.94 -0.62 29.74
N ASP A 350 -19.33 -0.82 28.49
CA ASP A 350 -20.30 -1.82 28.05
C ASP A 350 -19.59 -3.16 27.80
N ALA A 351 -19.72 -4.10 28.73
CA ALA A 351 -19.05 -5.39 28.65
C ALA A 351 -19.52 -6.26 27.47
N GLU A 352 -20.77 -6.14 27.03
CA GLU A 352 -21.29 -6.89 25.89
C GLU A 352 -20.68 -6.37 24.58
N LYS A 353 -20.54 -5.05 24.49
CA LYS A 353 -19.90 -4.42 23.35
C LYS A 353 -18.41 -4.70 23.29
N GLN A 354 -17.71 -4.69 24.44
CA GLN A 354 -16.30 -5.09 24.52
C GLN A 354 -16.12 -6.54 24.07
N GLN A 355 -16.97 -7.45 24.54
CA GLN A 355 -16.95 -8.87 24.11
C GLN A 355 -17.16 -8.99 22.59
N ALA A 356 -18.10 -8.23 22.02
CA ALA A 356 -18.37 -8.25 20.58
C ALA A 356 -17.18 -7.69 19.77
N ALA A 357 -16.50 -6.66 20.28
CA ALA A 357 -15.30 -6.09 19.68
C ALA A 357 -14.12 -7.09 19.71
N GLU A 358 -13.87 -7.72 20.86
CA GLU A 358 -12.82 -8.76 21.01
C GLU A 358 -13.13 -9.99 20.14
N ALA A 359 -14.39 -10.39 20.04
CA ALA A 359 -14.84 -11.48 19.18
C ALA A 359 -14.68 -11.16 17.69
N PHE A 360 -14.92 -9.90 17.27
CA PHE A 360 -14.66 -9.45 15.90
C PHE A 360 -13.18 -9.59 15.54
N ILE A 361 -12.30 -9.13 16.41
CA ILE A 361 -10.83 -9.22 16.20
C ILE A 361 -10.42 -10.69 16.12
N ASN A 362 -10.89 -11.55 17.00
CA ASN A 362 -10.63 -12.98 16.95
C ASN A 362 -11.15 -13.62 15.65
N PHE A 363 -12.37 -13.29 15.22
CA PHE A 363 -12.94 -13.85 14.00
C PHE A 363 -12.11 -13.52 12.75
N ILE A 364 -11.69 -12.26 12.58
CA ILE A 364 -10.87 -11.87 11.42
C ILE A 364 -9.44 -12.40 11.51
N SER A 365 -8.99 -12.83 12.69
CA SER A 365 -7.69 -13.45 12.95
C SER A 365 -7.71 -14.97 12.81
N ARG A 366 -8.84 -15.58 12.49
CA ARG A 366 -8.89 -17.00 12.14
C ARG A 366 -8.07 -17.23 10.87
N PRO A 367 -7.23 -18.29 10.80
CA PRO A 367 -6.27 -18.45 9.69
C PRO A 367 -6.90 -18.37 8.30
N ASP A 368 -8.07 -19.02 8.08
CA ASP A 368 -8.80 -18.95 6.82
C ASP A 368 -9.30 -17.53 6.48
N ASN A 369 -9.73 -16.75 7.47
CA ASN A 369 -10.14 -15.36 7.27
C ASN A 369 -8.93 -14.43 7.08
N ALA A 370 -7.80 -14.73 7.70
CA ALA A 370 -6.54 -14.03 7.44
C ALA A 370 -6.10 -14.24 5.98
N VAL A 371 -6.13 -15.47 5.48
CA VAL A 371 -5.85 -15.80 4.08
C VAL A 371 -6.84 -15.11 3.13
N ARG A 372 -8.15 -15.11 3.42
CA ARG A 372 -9.15 -14.36 2.64
C ARG A 372 -8.77 -12.89 2.47
N ASN A 373 -8.39 -12.25 3.58
CA ASN A 373 -7.97 -10.85 3.53
C ASN A 373 -6.67 -10.69 2.73
N MET A 374 -5.65 -11.52 2.97
CA MET A 374 -4.38 -11.47 2.23
C MET A 374 -4.60 -11.58 0.72
N TYR A 375 -5.42 -12.53 0.29
CA TYR A 375 -5.76 -12.74 -1.12
C TYR A 375 -6.48 -11.52 -1.73
N TYR A 376 -7.47 -10.98 -0.99
CA TYR A 376 -8.34 -9.92 -1.50
C TYR A 376 -7.64 -8.55 -1.57
N ILE A 377 -6.84 -8.20 -0.53
CA ILE A 377 -6.25 -6.86 -0.41
C ILE A 377 -4.75 -6.80 -0.76
N GLY A 378 -4.06 -7.95 -0.89
CA GLY A 378 -2.63 -8.02 -1.16
C GLY A 378 -1.72 -7.80 0.06
N TYR A 379 -2.26 -7.45 1.24
CA TYR A 379 -1.50 -7.15 2.45
C TYR A 379 -1.18 -8.40 3.25
N THR A 380 -0.07 -8.38 3.99
CA THR A 380 0.39 -9.49 4.82
C THR A 380 -0.29 -9.44 6.18
N SER A 381 -0.98 -10.53 6.54
CA SER A 381 -1.58 -10.67 7.86
C SER A 381 -0.50 -10.82 8.94
N VAL A 382 -0.84 -10.37 10.15
CA VAL A 382 -0.03 -10.64 11.36
C VAL A 382 -0.17 -12.09 11.86
N ILE A 383 -1.07 -12.87 11.25
CA ILE A 383 -1.37 -14.24 11.64
C ILE A 383 -0.45 -15.20 10.90
N SER A 384 0.33 -15.98 11.65
CA SER A 384 1.10 -17.10 11.13
C SER A 384 0.34 -18.43 11.21
N GLY A 385 -0.70 -18.49 12.07
CA GLY A 385 -1.53 -19.67 12.28
C GLY A 385 -1.19 -20.44 13.57
N GLY A 386 0.01 -20.33 14.09
CA GLY A 386 0.47 -21.14 15.22
C GLY A 386 0.60 -22.62 14.85
N ASP A 387 -0.24 -23.50 15.44
CA ASP A 387 -0.28 -24.93 15.10
C ASP A 387 -1.10 -25.23 13.81
N ASP A 388 -1.67 -24.21 13.17
CA ASP A 388 -2.51 -24.30 11.97
C ASP A 388 -1.71 -23.79 10.74
N ASN A 389 -1.47 -24.65 9.77
CA ASN A 389 -0.60 -24.37 8.62
C ASN A 389 -1.28 -23.58 7.50
N THR A 390 -2.57 -23.27 7.60
CA THR A 390 -3.36 -22.62 6.53
C THR A 390 -2.66 -21.42 5.89
N VAL A 391 -1.98 -20.57 6.70
CA VAL A 391 -1.29 -19.38 6.17
C VAL A 391 -0.01 -19.76 5.43
N PHE A 392 0.77 -20.74 5.93
CA PHE A 392 1.97 -21.22 5.27
C PHE A 392 1.63 -21.96 3.96
N ASP A 393 0.63 -22.83 3.98
CA ASP A 393 0.14 -23.55 2.81
C ASP A 393 -0.40 -22.60 1.73
N TYR A 394 -0.98 -21.45 2.15
CA TYR A 394 -1.37 -20.40 1.21
C TYR A 394 -0.15 -19.76 0.52
N LEU A 395 0.97 -19.59 1.22
CA LEU A 395 2.20 -19.09 0.60
C LEU A 395 2.79 -20.11 -0.37
N ASP A 396 2.81 -21.37 0.00
CA ASP A 396 3.25 -22.45 -0.87
C ASP A 396 2.34 -22.56 -2.11
N TYR A 397 1.03 -22.42 -1.93
CA TYR A 397 0.06 -22.36 -3.03
C TYR A 397 0.32 -21.20 -4.01
N ASN A 398 0.73 -20.02 -3.51
CA ASN A 398 0.95 -18.85 -4.36
C ASN A 398 2.36 -18.79 -4.97
N TYR A 399 3.38 -19.14 -4.20
CA TYR A 399 4.77 -18.87 -4.51
C TYR A 399 5.64 -20.13 -4.55
N GLY A 400 5.16 -21.26 -4.03
CA GLY A 400 5.87 -22.52 -4.06
C GLY A 400 5.98 -23.10 -5.47
N VAL A 401 6.98 -23.95 -5.67
CA VAL A 401 7.19 -24.67 -6.93
C VAL A 401 6.30 -25.91 -7.01
N ASP A 402 6.01 -26.37 -8.22
CA ASP A 402 5.26 -27.61 -8.42
C ASP A 402 6.02 -28.84 -7.87
N GLU A 403 5.31 -29.77 -7.20
CA GLU A 403 5.85 -31.07 -6.74
C GLU A 403 6.45 -31.93 -7.88
N ASP A 404 6.09 -31.61 -9.12
CA ASP A 404 6.56 -32.33 -10.32
C ASP A 404 7.96 -31.84 -10.79
N VAL A 405 8.54 -30.78 -10.17
CA VAL A 405 9.92 -30.33 -10.46
C VAL A 405 10.90 -31.27 -9.75
N ASP A 406 11.67 -32.05 -10.52
CA ASP A 406 12.67 -32.98 -9.97
C ASP A 406 13.90 -32.19 -9.47
N LEU A 407 13.90 -31.83 -8.20
CA LEU A 407 15.02 -31.18 -7.52
C LEU A 407 16.19 -32.15 -7.22
N SER A 408 16.18 -33.41 -7.70
CA SER A 408 17.13 -34.44 -7.32
C SER A 408 18.45 -34.45 -8.11
N GLU A 409 18.60 -33.64 -9.17
CA GLU A 409 19.86 -33.50 -9.92
C GLU A 409 20.61 -32.22 -9.51
N ASP A 410 21.51 -32.34 -8.49
CA ASP A 410 22.61 -31.43 -8.11
C ASP A 410 22.34 -29.92 -8.16
N VAL A 411 21.13 -29.47 -7.74
CA VAL A 411 20.88 -28.06 -7.44
C VAL A 411 21.50 -27.76 -6.10
N ASP A 412 22.64 -27.07 -6.08
CA ASP A 412 23.25 -26.56 -4.83
C ASP A 412 22.46 -25.35 -4.36
N LEU A 413 21.41 -25.60 -3.58
CA LEU A 413 20.56 -24.56 -2.98
C LEU A 413 21.27 -23.77 -1.87
N SER A 414 22.54 -24.13 -1.55
CA SER A 414 23.30 -23.55 -0.44
C SER A 414 24.21 -22.38 -0.79
N GLU A 415 24.16 -21.87 -2.04
CA GLU A 415 24.86 -20.62 -2.33
C GLU A 415 24.11 -19.45 -1.71
N ASP A 416 24.68 -18.91 -0.63
CA ASP A 416 24.32 -17.60 -0.05
C ASP A 416 24.36 -16.55 -1.17
N VAL A 417 23.20 -16.23 -1.72
CA VAL A 417 23.10 -15.19 -2.73
C VAL A 417 23.18 -13.85 -2.01
N ASP A 418 24.37 -13.29 -2.02
CA ASP A 418 24.54 -11.87 -1.75
C ASP A 418 23.85 -11.09 -2.90
N LEU A 419 22.61 -10.67 -2.66
CA LEU A 419 21.82 -9.86 -3.60
C LEU A 419 22.49 -8.49 -3.91
N SER A 420 23.73 -8.27 -3.45
CA SER A 420 24.53 -7.06 -3.62
C SER A 420 25.58 -7.14 -4.74
N GLU A 421 25.83 -8.30 -5.36
CA GLU A 421 26.81 -8.42 -6.45
C GLU A 421 26.10 -8.65 -7.79
N ASP A 422 25.83 -7.57 -8.50
CA ASP A 422 25.56 -7.57 -9.93
C ASP A 422 26.76 -8.09 -10.69
N GLU A 423 26.75 -9.33 -11.17
CA GLU A 423 27.63 -9.71 -12.27
C GLU A 423 27.17 -8.99 -13.54
N ASP A 424 28.06 -8.11 -14.04
CA ASP A 424 27.99 -7.41 -15.31
C ASP A 424 27.50 -8.30 -16.47
N LEU A 425 26.20 -8.31 -16.74
CA LEU A 425 25.67 -8.72 -18.04
C LEU A 425 25.80 -7.57 -19.06
N SER A 426 26.99 -6.97 -19.14
CA SER A 426 27.34 -6.00 -20.17
C SER A 426 28.48 -6.53 -21.03
N GLU A 427 28.26 -7.57 -21.82
CA GLU A 427 29.09 -7.79 -23.01
C GLU A 427 28.21 -8.18 -24.20
N ASP A 428 28.30 -7.29 -25.19
CA ASP A 428 28.03 -7.49 -26.61
C ASP A 428 26.59 -7.42 -27.14
N VAL A 429 25.97 -6.26 -27.03
CA VAL A 429 25.15 -5.77 -28.14
C VAL A 429 25.83 -4.57 -28.79
N ASN A 430 26.66 -4.84 -29.78
CA ASN A 430 27.30 -3.87 -30.64
C ASN A 430 26.26 -3.32 -31.62
N LEU A 431 25.52 -2.30 -31.25
CA LEU A 431 24.70 -1.52 -32.17
C LEU A 431 25.59 -0.47 -32.81
N SER A 432 26.21 -0.86 -33.94
CA SER A 432 26.87 0.06 -34.84
C SER A 432 25.85 1.00 -35.47
N GLU A 433 26.14 2.29 -35.32
CA GLU A 433 25.97 3.39 -36.28
C GLU A 433 24.81 3.28 -37.27
N ASP A 434 23.77 4.08 -37.06
CA ASP A 434 23.16 5.01 -38.04
C ASP A 434 21.76 5.41 -37.59
N VAL A 435 21.62 6.41 -36.72
CA VAL A 435 20.49 7.32 -36.74
C VAL A 435 20.97 8.73 -36.35
N ASP A 436 21.52 9.43 -37.33
CA ASP A 436 21.53 10.89 -37.39
C ASP A 436 20.11 11.38 -37.67
N LEU A 437 19.39 11.83 -36.64
CA LEU A 437 18.20 12.67 -36.81
C LEU A 437 17.91 13.37 -35.47
N PHE A 438 18.49 14.54 -35.32
CA PHE A 438 17.99 15.69 -34.57
C PHE A 438 19.15 16.66 -34.33
N GLU A 439 19.62 17.32 -35.40
CA GLU A 439 20.30 18.62 -35.28
C GLU A 439 19.25 19.73 -35.46
N ASP A 440 19.40 20.75 -34.60
CA ASP A 440 18.89 22.12 -34.73
C ASP A 440 17.40 22.41 -34.51
N VAL A 441 17.01 22.63 -33.26
CA VAL A 441 15.97 23.62 -32.95
C VAL A 441 16.55 24.68 -32.02
N ASP A 442 16.78 25.86 -32.60
CA ASP A 442 17.18 27.08 -31.91
C ASP A 442 16.06 27.58 -30.97
N PRO A 443 16.32 27.74 -29.65
CA PRO A 443 15.27 28.16 -28.69
C PRO A 443 14.97 29.65 -28.67
N SER A 444 15.35 30.42 -29.70
CA SER A 444 15.22 31.88 -29.73
C SER A 444 14.24 32.43 -30.78
N LYS A 445 13.20 31.71 -31.16
CA LYS A 445 12.15 32.30 -32.00
C LYS A 445 10.80 32.29 -31.30
N ASP A 446 10.38 33.50 -30.90
CA ASP A 446 9.02 33.86 -30.51
C ASP A 446 8.01 33.45 -31.58
N VAL A 447 7.07 32.55 -31.23
CA VAL A 447 5.88 32.30 -32.08
C VAL A 447 4.70 33.03 -31.47
N ASP A 448 4.29 34.06 -32.15
CA ASP A 448 3.11 34.87 -31.90
C ASP A 448 1.82 34.05 -32.20
N LEU A 449 1.08 33.67 -31.17
CA LEU A 449 -0.22 33.00 -31.28
C LEU A 449 -1.35 34.04 -31.04
N SER A 450 -1.59 34.86 -32.04
CA SER A 450 -2.83 35.61 -32.14
C SER A 450 -3.38 35.44 -33.56
N GLU A 451 -4.41 34.58 -33.70
CA GLU A 451 -5.54 34.83 -34.64
C GLU A 451 -6.55 33.68 -34.56
N ASP A 452 -7.74 34.08 -34.19
CA ASP A 452 -9.10 33.60 -34.52
C ASP A 452 -9.36 32.10 -34.85
N VAL A 453 -10.06 31.41 -33.95
CA VAL A 453 -11.02 30.39 -34.33
C VAL A 453 -12.36 30.63 -33.64
N GLY A 454 -13.34 31.01 -34.45
CA GLY A 454 -14.71 31.23 -34.05
C GLY A 454 -15.44 29.94 -33.65
N LEU A 455 -16.22 30.06 -32.59
CA LEU A 455 -17.15 29.04 -32.12
C LEU A 455 -18.38 28.97 -33.03
N SER A 456 -18.67 27.80 -33.57
CA SER A 456 -20.00 27.43 -34.01
C SER A 456 -20.48 26.21 -33.22
N GLU A 457 -21.57 26.41 -32.51
CA GLU A 457 -22.37 25.37 -31.85
C GLU A 457 -23.04 24.47 -32.88
N ASP A 458 -23.22 23.22 -32.51
CA ASP A 458 -24.07 22.13 -33.00
C ASP A 458 -23.29 21.00 -33.71
N GLU A 459 -23.19 19.87 -33.03
CA GLU A 459 -23.69 18.55 -33.41
C GLU A 459 -23.08 17.44 -32.55
N ASN A 460 -23.94 16.54 -32.15
CA ASN A 460 -23.72 15.35 -31.33
C ASN A 460 -23.00 14.26 -32.18
N PRO A 461 -21.89 13.65 -31.73
CA PRO A 461 -21.39 12.43 -32.36
C PRO A 461 -21.51 11.22 -31.43
N SER A 462 -22.43 10.37 -31.78
CA SER A 462 -22.36 8.95 -31.48
C SER A 462 -21.75 8.23 -32.66
N GLU A 463 -20.46 8.01 -32.69
CA GLU A 463 -19.83 6.96 -33.52
C GLU A 463 -18.53 6.50 -32.82
N THR A 464 -18.55 5.24 -32.38
CA THR A 464 -17.42 4.47 -31.92
C THR A 464 -16.49 4.15 -33.08
N VAL A 465 -15.26 4.62 -33.04
CA VAL A 465 -14.21 4.24 -34.00
C VAL A 465 -13.59 2.93 -33.53
N ASP A 466 -13.81 1.88 -34.31
CA ASP A 466 -13.22 0.56 -34.16
C ASP A 466 -11.74 0.56 -34.61
N ILE A 467 -10.80 0.39 -33.67
CA ILE A 467 -9.36 0.41 -33.93
C ILE A 467 -8.83 -0.94 -34.47
N SER A 468 -9.69 -1.92 -34.70
CA SER A 468 -9.29 -3.29 -35.09
C SER A 468 -8.83 -3.46 -36.56
N GLU A 469 -8.90 -2.43 -37.42
CA GLU A 469 -8.52 -2.55 -38.83
C GLU A 469 -7.12 -2.01 -39.21
N THR A 470 -6.43 -1.32 -38.31
CA THR A 470 -5.13 -0.70 -38.66
C THR A 470 -3.92 -1.63 -38.46
N VAL A 471 -4.08 -2.77 -37.79
CA VAL A 471 -2.97 -3.71 -37.48
C VAL A 471 -2.84 -4.85 -38.52
N LYS A 472 -3.72 -4.99 -39.47
CA LYS A 472 -3.73 -6.13 -40.41
C LYS A 472 -2.94 -5.97 -41.73
N ASN A 473 -2.24 -4.86 -41.95
CA ASN A 473 -1.55 -4.61 -43.21
C ASN A 473 -0.07 -4.29 -43.13
N MET A 474 0.68 -4.96 -42.23
CA MET A 474 2.15 -4.98 -42.32
C MET A 474 2.64 -6.43 -42.21
N GLY A 475 3.18 -6.94 -43.31
CA GLY A 475 4.08 -8.09 -43.29
C GLY A 475 3.58 -9.36 -43.93
N LYS A 476 3.68 -9.46 -45.24
CA LYS A 476 3.96 -10.70 -45.96
C LYS A 476 4.90 -10.36 -47.09
N ASP A 477 6.06 -10.89 -47.00
CA ASP A 477 6.99 -11.49 -47.92
C ASP A 477 8.43 -11.08 -47.57
N ASP A 478 9.15 -12.08 -47.14
CA ASP A 478 10.42 -12.54 -47.71
C ASP A 478 11.09 -13.53 -46.72
N THR A 479 11.06 -14.79 -47.08
CA THR A 479 11.87 -15.87 -46.45
C THR A 479 13.30 -15.79 -46.98
N PRO A 480 14.32 -15.77 -46.14
CA PRO A 480 15.66 -16.27 -46.50
C PRO A 480 15.84 -17.73 -46.11
N GLU A 481 16.61 -18.37 -46.96
CA GLU A 481 16.96 -19.79 -47.01
C GLU A 481 17.59 -20.32 -45.70
N THR A 482 17.27 -21.59 -45.44
CA THR A 482 17.82 -22.49 -44.45
C THR A 482 19.35 -22.44 -44.37
N VAL A 483 19.87 -22.12 -43.17
CA VAL A 483 21.21 -22.49 -42.74
C VAL A 483 21.04 -23.72 -41.84
N GLU A 484 21.56 -24.88 -42.32
CA GLU A 484 21.67 -26.12 -41.57
C GLU A 484 22.72 -25.98 -40.46
N GLY A 485 22.36 -26.44 -39.26
CA GLY A 485 23.25 -27.09 -38.29
C GLY A 485 24.04 -26.17 -37.36
N ILE A 486 23.41 -25.77 -36.27
CA ILE A 486 24.05 -25.75 -34.95
C ILE A 486 23.11 -26.61 -34.09
N ASP A 487 23.60 -27.75 -33.64
CA ASP A 487 22.98 -28.53 -32.57
C ASP A 487 23.02 -27.60 -31.33
N ALA A 488 21.93 -26.89 -31.04
CA ALA A 488 21.67 -26.38 -29.73
C ALA A 488 21.41 -27.64 -28.89
N ASP A 489 22.24 -27.89 -27.91
CA ASP A 489 21.95 -28.81 -26.84
C ASP A 489 20.57 -28.39 -26.31
N ASP A 490 19.63 -29.28 -26.41
CA ASP A 490 18.27 -29.17 -25.90
C ASP A 490 18.40 -29.34 -24.36
N GLU A 491 18.89 -28.26 -23.68
CA GLU A 491 18.70 -28.17 -22.24
C GLU A 491 17.17 -28.14 -22.10
N SER A 492 16.60 -29.14 -21.44
CA SER A 492 15.16 -29.22 -21.23
C SER A 492 14.69 -27.98 -20.47
N ASP A 493 13.53 -27.44 -20.80
CA ASP A 493 12.91 -26.32 -20.07
C ASP A 493 12.93 -26.60 -18.55
N ASP A 494 12.78 -27.87 -18.14
CA ASP A 494 12.84 -28.33 -16.74
C ASP A 494 14.22 -28.09 -16.06
N GLU A 495 15.35 -28.19 -16.80
CA GLU A 495 16.71 -27.98 -16.26
C GLU A 495 17.04 -26.48 -16.10
N LEU A 496 16.46 -25.61 -16.93
CA LEU A 496 16.53 -24.16 -16.80
C LEU A 496 15.68 -23.68 -15.62
N ASP A 497 14.51 -24.24 -15.43
CA ASP A 497 13.61 -23.91 -14.32
C ASP A 497 14.23 -24.27 -12.96
N ALA A 498 14.89 -25.44 -12.84
CA ALA A 498 15.54 -25.86 -11.59
C ALA A 498 16.70 -24.92 -11.15
N LYS A 499 17.43 -24.30 -12.09
CA LYS A 499 18.54 -23.39 -11.79
C LYS A 499 18.08 -22.02 -11.25
N ASN A 500 16.80 -21.69 -11.40
CA ASN A 500 16.23 -20.42 -10.94
C ASN A 500 15.54 -20.53 -9.58
N MET A 501 15.56 -21.69 -8.94
CA MET A 501 14.96 -21.92 -7.64
C MET A 501 15.87 -21.45 -6.50
N MET A 502 15.25 -21.12 -5.37
CA MET A 502 15.93 -20.78 -4.13
C MET A 502 15.13 -21.20 -2.91
N GLU A 503 15.83 -21.40 -1.80
CA GLU A 503 15.23 -21.47 -0.47
C GLU A 503 14.89 -20.06 0.04
N TYR A 504 13.67 -19.88 0.53
CA TYR A 504 13.23 -18.62 1.13
C TYR A 504 12.83 -18.85 2.59
N PRO A 505 13.68 -18.45 3.57
CA PRO A 505 13.42 -18.70 4.99
C PRO A 505 12.32 -17.79 5.54
N LEU A 506 11.31 -18.37 6.17
CA LEU A 506 10.16 -17.70 6.75
C LEU A 506 10.03 -17.96 8.26
N GLY A 507 10.99 -18.71 8.86
CA GLY A 507 10.95 -19.13 10.25
C GLY A 507 10.83 -17.98 11.24
N TYR A 508 11.45 -16.82 10.97
CA TYR A 508 11.34 -15.63 11.85
C TYR A 508 9.88 -15.22 12.07
N PHE A 509 9.03 -15.37 11.06
CA PHE A 509 7.63 -14.98 11.12
C PHE A 509 6.73 -16.11 11.66
N PHE A 510 6.96 -17.36 11.23
CA PHE A 510 6.06 -18.48 11.55
C PHE A 510 6.35 -19.11 12.92
N SER A 511 7.62 -19.38 13.25
CA SER A 511 8.01 -20.00 14.52
C SER A 511 8.76 -19.08 15.47
N GLY A 512 9.27 -17.95 14.97
CA GLY A 512 10.16 -17.04 15.72
C GLY A 512 11.62 -17.48 15.74
N ASP A 513 11.97 -18.57 15.04
CA ASP A 513 13.34 -19.04 14.81
C ASP A 513 13.64 -18.89 13.31
N ALA A 514 14.52 -17.97 12.95
CA ALA A 514 14.84 -17.67 11.56
C ALA A 514 15.46 -18.88 10.81
N ASP A 515 16.11 -19.79 11.54
CA ASP A 515 16.77 -20.98 11.00
C ASP A 515 15.85 -22.23 11.03
N ASP A 516 14.55 -22.06 11.29
CA ASP A 516 13.60 -23.18 11.38
C ASP A 516 13.37 -23.83 10.01
N PRO A 517 13.83 -25.09 9.82
CA PRO A 517 13.75 -25.75 8.52
C PRO A 517 12.31 -26.14 8.11
N ASP A 518 11.35 -26.13 9.04
CA ASP A 518 9.95 -26.46 8.73
C ASP A 518 9.22 -25.31 8.04
N TYR A 519 9.82 -24.10 8.04
CA TYR A 519 9.27 -22.90 7.42
C TYR A 519 10.23 -22.29 6.39
N VAL A 520 10.72 -23.12 5.49
CA VAL A 520 11.49 -22.72 4.30
C VAL A 520 10.66 -22.99 3.06
N LEU A 521 10.38 -21.96 2.28
CA LEU A 521 9.65 -22.08 1.02
C LEU A 521 10.63 -22.25 -0.13
N ILE A 522 10.41 -23.27 -0.97
CA ILE A 522 11.14 -23.39 -2.24
C ILE A 522 10.38 -22.61 -3.28
N THR A 523 11.02 -21.63 -3.88
CA THR A 523 10.37 -20.67 -4.77
C THR A 523 11.27 -20.24 -5.92
N ASP A 524 10.68 -19.62 -6.95
CA ASP A 524 11.45 -18.97 -7.99
C ASP A 524 12.15 -17.71 -7.42
N ARG A 525 13.43 -17.53 -7.77
CA ARG A 525 14.27 -16.40 -7.33
C ARG A 525 13.63 -15.04 -7.64
N GLU A 526 12.89 -14.91 -8.73
CA GLU A 526 12.20 -13.68 -9.08
C GLU A 526 11.15 -13.27 -8.02
N GLN A 527 10.53 -14.24 -7.33
CA GLN A 527 9.54 -13.96 -6.30
C GLN A 527 10.12 -13.25 -5.08
N ALA A 528 11.41 -13.48 -4.76
CA ALA A 528 12.12 -12.78 -3.70
C ALA A 528 12.28 -11.26 -3.96
N GLU A 529 12.25 -10.85 -5.24
CA GLU A 529 12.32 -9.45 -5.67
C GLU A 529 10.95 -8.84 -5.99
N ARG A 530 9.89 -9.64 -5.84
CA ARG A 530 8.53 -9.29 -6.20
C ARG A 530 7.56 -9.50 -5.05
N GLN A 531 6.45 -10.20 -5.26
CA GLN A 531 5.37 -10.31 -4.28
C GLN A 531 5.80 -10.95 -2.97
N LEU A 532 6.54 -12.08 -3.01
CA LEU A 532 7.00 -12.77 -1.80
C LEU A 532 7.92 -11.87 -0.97
N GLY A 533 8.94 -11.26 -1.61
CA GLY A 533 9.86 -10.34 -0.93
C GLY A 533 9.21 -9.05 -0.42
N ALA A 534 8.08 -8.63 -1.02
CA ALA A 534 7.28 -7.51 -0.54
C ALA A 534 6.44 -7.89 0.69
N GLN A 535 5.86 -9.10 0.71
CA GLN A 535 5.04 -9.60 1.81
C GLN A 535 5.87 -10.04 3.02
N TYR A 536 6.97 -10.74 2.78
CA TYR A 536 7.85 -11.29 3.82
C TYR A 536 9.29 -10.85 3.54
N PRO A 537 9.64 -9.62 3.91
CA PRO A 537 10.97 -9.07 3.64
C PRO A 537 12.09 -9.91 4.28
N SER A 538 13.23 -10.01 3.57
CA SER A 538 14.43 -10.70 4.08
C SER A 538 14.99 -10.08 5.36
N ASP A 539 15.81 -10.82 6.08
CA ASP A 539 16.47 -10.37 7.31
C ASP A 539 17.25 -9.05 7.11
N ASP A 540 17.91 -8.87 5.96
CA ASP A 540 18.62 -7.64 5.64
C ASP A 540 17.66 -6.43 5.58
N VAL A 541 16.51 -6.59 4.93
CA VAL A 541 15.48 -5.55 4.90
C VAL A 541 14.90 -5.30 6.29
N MET A 542 14.61 -6.36 7.05
CA MET A 542 14.08 -6.24 8.41
C MET A 542 15.05 -5.51 9.34
N ASN A 543 16.34 -5.84 9.26
CA ASN A 543 17.38 -5.23 10.08
C ASN A 543 17.55 -3.74 9.83
N ARG A 544 17.35 -3.25 8.58
CA ARG A 544 17.43 -1.83 8.23
C ARG A 544 16.09 -1.10 8.23
N SER A 545 15.04 -1.74 8.70
CA SER A 545 13.71 -1.13 8.83
C SER A 545 13.53 -0.46 10.18
N ALA A 546 12.75 0.60 10.23
CA ALA A 546 12.49 1.36 11.44
C ALA A 546 11.00 1.68 11.60
N ILE A 547 10.52 1.58 12.84
CA ILE A 547 9.13 1.90 13.21
C ILE A 547 8.96 3.41 13.31
N MET A 548 7.88 3.97 12.79
CA MET A 548 7.49 5.36 13.01
C MET A 548 7.02 5.57 14.44
N ARG A 549 7.61 6.55 15.15
CA ARG A 549 7.13 6.97 16.47
C ARG A 549 5.97 7.95 16.34
N TYR A 550 5.10 8.00 17.35
CA TYR A 550 4.12 9.07 17.41
C TYR A 550 4.84 10.40 17.68
N PHE A 551 4.28 11.48 17.14
CA PHE A 551 4.74 12.83 17.40
C PHE A 551 3.81 13.52 18.39
N ASP A 552 4.38 14.24 19.35
CA ASP A 552 3.61 15.07 20.25
C ASP A 552 2.94 16.26 19.51
N THR A 553 2.23 17.10 20.22
CA THR A 553 1.47 18.20 19.58
C THR A 553 2.39 19.24 18.92
N GLU A 554 3.57 19.52 19.50
CA GLU A 554 4.53 20.49 18.95
C GLU A 554 5.27 19.91 17.76
N GLU A 555 5.71 18.68 17.86
CA GLU A 555 6.35 17.90 16.82
C GLU A 555 5.44 17.74 15.60
N ASN A 556 4.21 17.30 15.82
CA ASN A 556 3.22 17.16 14.77
C ASN A 556 2.90 18.49 14.07
N ALA A 557 2.81 19.60 14.86
CA ALA A 557 2.65 20.92 14.28
C ALA A 557 3.88 21.39 13.47
N ALA A 558 5.09 20.95 13.82
CA ALA A 558 6.30 21.28 13.07
C ALA A 558 6.33 20.56 11.73
N VAL A 559 6.07 19.25 11.70
CA VAL A 559 6.03 18.45 10.49
C VAL A 559 4.88 18.89 9.57
N ASN A 560 3.70 19.15 10.10
CA ASN A 560 2.57 19.66 9.33
C ASN A 560 2.85 21.05 8.71
N ARG A 561 3.56 21.95 9.42
CA ARG A 561 3.99 23.22 8.82
C ARG A 561 4.94 23.00 7.64
N MET A 562 5.93 22.12 7.82
CA MET A 562 6.83 21.73 6.74
C MET A 562 6.04 21.16 5.54
N TRP A 563 5.08 20.26 5.80
CA TRP A 563 4.24 19.65 4.76
C TRP A 563 3.40 20.67 3.99
N ILE A 564 2.81 21.64 4.68
CA ILE A 564 2.10 22.75 4.04
C ILE A 564 3.05 23.52 3.10
N GLU A 565 4.31 23.74 3.48
CA GLU A 565 5.29 24.41 2.63
C GLU A 565 5.70 23.57 1.42
N VAL A 566 5.72 22.24 1.55
CA VAL A 566 5.93 21.30 0.41
C VAL A 566 4.76 21.36 -0.56
N ARG A 567 3.53 21.30 -0.05
CA ARG A 567 2.30 21.21 -0.88
C ARG A 567 1.86 22.55 -1.45
N CYS A 568 2.16 23.65 -0.78
CA CYS A 568 1.79 24.97 -1.24
C CYS A 568 2.89 25.56 -2.11
N TYR A 569 2.51 26.14 -3.25
CA TYR A 569 3.43 26.94 -4.06
C TYR A 569 3.99 28.05 -3.19
N ASN A 570 5.31 28.22 -3.23
CA ASN A 570 6.00 29.27 -2.48
C ASN A 570 5.47 30.65 -2.92
N ILE A 571 4.63 31.25 -2.07
CA ILE A 571 4.01 32.56 -2.33
C ILE A 571 5.06 33.64 -2.64
N LYS A 572 6.32 33.43 -2.22
CA LYS A 572 7.44 34.34 -2.52
C LYS A 572 7.76 34.44 -4.02
N ASN A 573 7.40 33.42 -4.80
CA ASN A 573 7.64 33.37 -6.26
C ASN A 573 6.41 33.71 -7.09
N VAL A 574 5.30 34.10 -6.48
CA VAL A 574 4.11 34.54 -7.22
C VAL A 574 4.41 35.85 -7.94
N PRO A 575 4.35 35.88 -9.28
CA PRO A 575 4.62 37.10 -10.04
C PRO A 575 3.73 38.27 -9.56
N VAL A 576 4.32 39.45 -9.48
CA VAL A 576 3.65 40.67 -8.94
C VAL A 576 2.30 40.94 -9.63
N TYR A 577 2.17 40.58 -10.91
CA TYR A 577 0.91 40.79 -11.64
C TYR A 577 -0.25 39.97 -11.06
N ILE A 578 0.00 38.77 -10.48
CA ILE A 578 -1.05 37.94 -9.85
C ILE A 578 -1.60 38.66 -8.61
N TRP A 579 -0.74 39.29 -7.81
CA TRP A 579 -1.16 40.08 -6.68
C TRP A 579 -2.00 41.31 -7.10
N ILE A 580 -1.63 41.92 -8.22
CA ILE A 580 -2.39 43.04 -8.79
C ILE A 580 -3.77 42.56 -9.27
N VAL A 581 -3.84 41.43 -9.97
CA VAL A 581 -5.12 40.85 -10.46
C VAL A 581 -6.01 40.47 -9.29
N THR A 582 -5.45 39.83 -8.24
CA THR A 582 -6.20 39.46 -7.03
C THR A 582 -6.73 40.67 -6.31
N ALA A 583 -5.91 41.72 -6.14
CA ALA A 583 -6.33 42.96 -5.52
C ALA A 583 -7.46 43.66 -6.31
N LEU A 584 -7.36 43.68 -7.64
CA LEU A 584 -8.41 44.23 -8.52
C LEU A 584 -9.72 43.43 -8.42
N ALA A 585 -9.63 42.08 -8.36
CA ALA A 585 -10.81 41.24 -8.18
C ALA A 585 -11.50 41.47 -6.83
N VAL A 586 -10.74 41.64 -5.75
CA VAL A 586 -11.27 41.98 -4.41
C VAL A 586 -11.94 43.34 -4.43
N VAL A 587 -11.32 44.37 -5.05
CA VAL A 587 -11.91 45.69 -5.18
C VAL A 587 -13.21 45.64 -5.99
N ALA A 588 -13.24 44.89 -7.08
CA ALA A 588 -14.45 44.70 -7.91
C ALA A 588 -15.57 44.01 -7.10
N ALA A 589 -15.25 42.96 -6.33
CA ALA A 589 -16.23 42.28 -5.48
C ALA A 589 -16.81 43.24 -4.40
N ILE A 590 -15.96 44.05 -3.74
CA ILE A 590 -16.39 45.06 -2.79
C ILE A 590 -17.30 46.09 -3.46
N ALA A 591 -16.95 46.58 -4.65
CA ALA A 591 -17.77 47.53 -5.40
C ALA A 591 -19.16 46.97 -5.75
N VAL A 592 -19.25 45.71 -6.14
CA VAL A 592 -20.52 44.99 -6.39
C VAL A 592 -21.38 44.92 -5.13
N LEU A 593 -20.75 44.56 -3.99
CA LEU A 593 -21.46 44.50 -2.69
C LEU A 593 -21.98 45.87 -2.25
N ILE A 594 -21.17 46.95 -2.42
CA ILE A 594 -21.58 48.32 -2.10
C ILE A 594 -22.73 48.76 -3.01
N ARG A 595 -22.62 48.47 -4.32
CA ARG A 595 -23.68 48.77 -5.29
C ARG A 595 -24.98 48.04 -4.95
N GLY A 596 -24.91 46.77 -4.57
CA GLY A 596 -26.05 45.98 -4.09
C GLY A 596 -26.75 46.62 -2.90
N LYS A 597 -25.98 47.03 -1.88
CA LYS A 597 -26.52 47.75 -0.71
C LYS A 597 -27.13 49.10 -1.04
N ILE A 598 -26.56 49.84 -1.98
CA ILE A 598 -27.12 51.14 -2.44
C ILE A 598 -28.46 50.94 -3.15
N VAL A 599 -28.54 49.92 -4.05
CA VAL A 599 -29.78 49.57 -4.76
C VAL A 599 -30.87 49.14 -3.79
N GLU A 600 -30.54 48.28 -2.82
CA GLU A 600 -31.47 47.84 -1.77
C GLU A 600 -32.01 49.01 -0.93
N ARG A 601 -31.13 49.94 -0.55
CA ARG A 601 -31.54 51.18 0.17
C ARG A 601 -32.41 52.08 -0.68
N SER A 602 -32.16 52.12 -1.99
CA SER A 602 -32.97 52.92 -2.94
C SER A 602 -34.38 52.32 -3.13
N MET A 603 -34.47 50.98 -3.17
CA MET A 603 -35.76 50.30 -3.26
C MET A 603 -36.62 50.39 -1.98
N LYS A 604 -35.98 50.44 -0.80
CA LYS A 604 -36.66 50.63 0.49
C LYS A 604 -37.16 52.06 0.72
N LYS A 605 -36.75 53.06 -0.10
CA LYS A 605 -37.18 54.45 -0.01
C LYS A 605 -38.30 54.80 -1.02
N LYS A 606 -38.64 53.90 -1.92
CA LYS A 606 -39.85 53.95 -2.74
C LYS A 606 -40.93 53.07 -2.10
#